data_ccde3812c68144fe10726af4fb06a7ec
#
_entry.id   ccde3812c68144fe10726af4fb06a7ec
#
_cell.length_a   1.000
_cell.length_b   1.000
_cell.length_c   1.000
_cell.angle_alpha   90.00
_cell.angle_beta   90.00
_cell.angle_gamma   90.00
#
_symmetry.space_group_name_H-M   'P 1'
#
loop_
_entity.id
_entity.type
_entity.pdbx_description
1 polymer ?
#
loop_
_entity_poly.entity_id
_entity_poly.type
_entity_poly.pdbx_seq_one_letter_code
_entity_poly.pdbx_strand_id
1 'polypeptide(L)'
;MKKKYGFYKVCRVLVFPLVKVLFRPKIVNEHYIPKEGAAIIAGNHKHALDPVLVDLCTKRVVFTLAKKSLHDGKFGFLFKAIGSIPVDTKGGSNKNAINAALEKLSEGNLINLSPEGTRNRTNEILLPFKYGAVSMASKTDCVIVPYSITGDYKLFRGTLKIVFGKPISVSDLEIEQANSKLFNSVKKLLIDNMDKEELKGKKISKYRGASNEKRKND
;
A
#
# COMPACT_ATOMS: atom_id res chain seq x y z
N MET A 1 11.46 -6.52 -22.92
CA MET A 1 10.58 -6.01 -21.82
C MET A 1 9.71 -4.77 -22.15
N LYS A 2 9.76 -4.16 -23.33
CA LYS A 2 9.10 -2.84 -23.59
C LYS A 2 7.59 -2.86 -23.92
N LYS A 3 6.95 -3.99 -24.27
CA LYS A 3 5.53 -4.05 -24.69
C LYS A 3 4.52 -4.38 -23.57
N LYS A 4 4.94 -4.92 -22.42
CA LYS A 4 4.04 -5.56 -21.43
C LYS A 4 3.20 -4.57 -20.60
N TYR A 5 3.57 -3.28 -20.53
CA TYR A 5 2.91 -2.27 -19.67
C TYR A 5 2.54 -0.99 -20.43
N GLY A 6 2.17 -1.14 -21.70
CA GLY A 6 1.79 0.01 -22.55
C GLY A 6 0.61 0.80 -21.97
N PHE A 7 -0.40 0.10 -21.49
CA PHE A 7 -1.57 0.73 -20.87
C PHE A 7 -1.24 1.48 -19.57
N TYR A 8 -0.36 0.92 -18.73
CA TYR A 8 0.13 1.62 -17.53
C TYR A 8 0.81 2.94 -17.89
N LYS A 9 1.58 2.99 -18.99
CA LYS A 9 2.19 4.22 -19.48
C LYS A 9 1.15 5.24 -19.95
N VAL A 10 0.09 4.78 -20.60
CA VAL A 10 -1.03 5.65 -21.03
C VAL A 10 -1.73 6.23 -19.78
N CYS A 11 -2.08 5.39 -18.79
CA CYS A 11 -2.64 5.86 -17.52
C CYS A 11 -1.72 6.87 -16.84
N ARG A 12 -0.40 6.66 -16.90
CA ARG A 12 0.59 7.57 -16.31
C ARG A 12 0.57 8.96 -16.94
N VAL A 13 0.39 9.02 -18.27
CA VAL A 13 0.39 10.30 -19.00
C VAL A 13 -0.95 11.03 -18.84
N LEU A 14 -2.07 10.30 -18.80
CA LEU A 14 -3.40 10.91 -18.80
C LEU A 14 -3.99 11.03 -17.38
N VAL A 15 -3.97 9.94 -16.59
CA VAL A 15 -4.66 9.86 -15.29
C VAL A 15 -3.85 10.55 -14.20
N PHE A 16 -2.52 10.36 -14.16
CA PHE A 16 -1.71 10.89 -13.07
C PHE A 16 -1.67 12.41 -13.03
N PRO A 17 -1.45 13.14 -14.14
CA PRO A 17 -1.54 14.60 -14.14
C PRO A 17 -2.92 15.10 -13.70
N LEU A 18 -3.99 14.42 -14.15
CA LEU A 18 -5.35 14.77 -13.76
C LEU A 18 -5.55 14.63 -12.23
N VAL A 19 -5.15 13.51 -11.64
CA VAL A 19 -5.21 13.30 -10.19
C VAL A 19 -4.39 14.36 -9.44
N LYS A 20 -3.19 14.69 -9.95
CA LYS A 20 -2.32 15.71 -9.36
C LYS A 20 -2.94 17.10 -9.39
N VAL A 21 -3.60 17.47 -10.48
CA VAL A 21 -4.31 18.76 -10.62
C VAL A 21 -5.55 18.82 -9.76
N LEU A 22 -6.37 17.74 -9.77
CA LEU A 22 -7.66 17.70 -9.05
C LEU A 22 -7.48 17.69 -7.53
N PHE A 23 -6.56 16.89 -7.00
CA PHE A 23 -6.39 16.71 -5.57
C PHE A 23 -5.20 17.47 -4.98
N ARG A 24 -4.27 17.95 -5.82
CA ARG A 24 -3.07 18.70 -5.42
C ARG A 24 -2.34 18.05 -4.23
N PRO A 25 -2.01 16.75 -4.31
CA PRO A 25 -1.44 16.05 -3.17
C PRO A 25 -0.05 16.60 -2.82
N LYS A 26 0.21 16.79 -1.53
CA LYS A 26 1.56 17.04 -1.03
C LYS A 26 2.31 15.73 -0.91
N ILE A 27 3.35 15.54 -1.71
CA ILE A 27 4.21 14.35 -1.71
C ILE A 27 5.49 14.69 -0.94
N VAL A 28 5.85 13.86 0.03
CA VAL A 28 7.00 14.10 0.91
C VAL A 28 7.85 12.84 1.00
N ASN A 29 9.15 13.01 0.84
CA ASN A 29 10.16 11.96 0.98
C ASN A 29 10.01 10.79 -0.03
N GLU A 30 9.48 11.02 -1.22
CA GLU A 30 9.38 10.03 -2.30
C GLU A 30 10.75 9.45 -2.71
N HIS A 31 11.84 10.13 -2.37
CA HIS A 31 13.21 9.66 -2.60
C HIS A 31 13.56 8.38 -1.80
N TYR A 32 12.77 8.02 -0.77
CA TYR A 32 12.89 6.76 -0.06
C TYR A 32 12.41 5.56 -0.88
N ILE A 33 11.63 5.77 -1.95
CA ILE A 33 11.28 4.69 -2.88
C ILE A 33 12.52 4.37 -3.72
N PRO A 34 13.05 3.13 -3.66
CA PRO A 34 14.28 2.79 -4.41
C PRO A 34 14.11 3.01 -5.91
N LYS A 35 15.12 3.60 -6.55
CA LYS A 35 15.13 3.79 -8.00
C LYS A 35 15.31 2.48 -8.76
N GLU A 36 15.95 1.50 -8.14
CA GLU A 36 16.24 0.16 -8.66
C GLU A 36 16.04 -0.89 -7.57
N GLY A 37 15.99 -2.17 -7.96
CA GLY A 37 15.80 -3.28 -7.04
C GLY A 37 14.37 -3.45 -6.54
N ALA A 38 14.13 -4.52 -5.81
CA ALA A 38 12.83 -4.84 -5.24
C ALA A 38 12.54 -4.00 -3.99
N ALA A 39 11.28 -3.62 -3.82
CA ALA A 39 10.82 -3.08 -2.55
C ALA A 39 9.31 -3.26 -2.40
N ILE A 40 8.85 -3.33 -1.16
CA ILE A 40 7.45 -3.29 -0.80
C ILE A 40 7.11 -1.89 -0.28
N ILE A 41 6.09 -1.26 -0.84
CA ILE A 41 5.57 0.02 -0.39
C ILE A 41 4.31 -0.28 0.43
N ALA A 42 4.30 0.05 1.72
CA ALA A 42 3.23 -0.38 2.62
C ALA A 42 2.75 0.75 3.53
N GLY A 43 1.43 0.96 3.63
CA GLY A 43 0.87 2.02 4.47
C GLY A 43 -0.61 1.86 4.76
N ASN A 44 -1.20 2.90 5.37
CA ASN A 44 -2.62 2.92 5.69
C ASN A 44 -3.51 2.96 4.44
N HIS A 45 -4.78 2.58 4.61
CA HIS A 45 -5.76 2.56 3.53
C HIS A 45 -7.03 3.33 3.90
N LYS A 46 -7.18 4.51 3.34
CA LYS A 46 -8.36 5.36 3.60
C LYS A 46 -9.29 5.49 2.38
N HIS A 47 -8.77 5.42 1.15
CA HIS A 47 -9.56 5.68 -0.07
C HIS A 47 -9.21 4.71 -1.21
N ALA A 48 -10.14 4.53 -2.15
CA ALA A 48 -9.92 3.67 -3.33
C ALA A 48 -8.82 4.17 -4.27
N LEU A 49 -8.48 5.46 -4.23
CA LEU A 49 -7.44 6.09 -5.03
C LEU A 49 -6.04 6.05 -4.38
N ASP A 50 -5.90 5.48 -3.17
CA ASP A 50 -4.58 5.39 -2.51
C ASP A 50 -3.51 4.73 -3.39
N PRO A 51 -3.80 3.63 -4.13
CA PRO A 51 -2.83 3.05 -5.05
C PRO A 51 -2.37 4.01 -6.15
N VAL A 52 -3.30 4.77 -6.72
CA VAL A 52 -2.98 5.77 -7.75
C VAL A 52 -2.08 6.87 -7.17
N LEU A 53 -2.33 7.26 -5.93
CA LEU A 53 -1.49 8.25 -5.24
C LEU A 53 -0.06 7.73 -5.02
N VAL A 54 0.10 6.45 -4.66
CA VAL A 54 1.42 5.81 -4.55
C VAL A 54 2.12 5.76 -5.92
N ASP A 55 1.39 5.39 -6.97
CA ASP A 55 1.91 5.36 -8.35
C ASP A 55 2.43 6.72 -8.84
N LEU A 56 1.82 7.83 -8.38
CA LEU A 56 2.26 9.20 -8.69
C LEU A 56 3.66 9.52 -8.13
N CYS A 57 4.08 8.82 -7.08
CA CYS A 57 5.29 9.15 -6.33
C CYS A 57 6.57 8.51 -6.91
N THR A 58 6.45 7.65 -7.92
CA THR A 58 7.62 7.00 -8.55
C THR A 58 7.48 6.91 -10.06
N LYS A 59 8.61 6.87 -10.78
CA LYS A 59 8.62 6.62 -12.24
C LYS A 59 8.57 5.12 -12.57
N ARG A 60 8.73 4.25 -11.59
CA ARG A 60 8.72 2.80 -11.75
C ARG A 60 7.29 2.27 -11.83
N VAL A 61 7.13 1.08 -12.42
CA VAL A 61 5.86 0.35 -12.36
C VAL A 61 5.69 -0.19 -10.94
N VAL A 62 4.51 0.03 -10.37
CA VAL A 62 4.15 -0.48 -9.05
C VAL A 62 3.02 -1.49 -9.21
N PHE A 63 3.25 -2.72 -8.75
CA PHE A 63 2.25 -3.77 -8.77
C PHE A 63 1.44 -3.73 -7.47
N THR A 64 0.21 -3.26 -7.55
CA THR A 64 -0.65 -3.14 -6.36
C THR A 64 -1.46 -4.40 -6.13
N LEU A 65 -1.47 -4.89 -4.89
CA LEU A 65 -2.40 -5.93 -4.45
C LEU A 65 -3.80 -5.32 -4.33
N ALA A 66 -4.74 -5.77 -5.15
CA ALA A 66 -6.09 -5.25 -5.22
C ALA A 66 -7.15 -6.35 -5.00
N LYS A 67 -8.31 -5.98 -4.45
CA LYS A 67 -9.39 -6.93 -4.17
C LYS A 67 -9.82 -7.66 -5.44
N LYS A 68 -9.90 -9.01 -5.39
CA LYS A 68 -10.29 -9.85 -6.53
C LYS A 68 -11.60 -9.41 -7.19
N SER A 69 -12.60 -8.99 -6.41
CA SER A 69 -13.88 -8.50 -6.97
C SER A 69 -13.74 -7.26 -7.88
N LEU A 70 -12.63 -6.52 -7.83
CA LEU A 70 -12.34 -5.44 -8.79
C LEU A 70 -11.87 -5.99 -10.13
N HIS A 71 -11.17 -7.14 -10.11
CA HIS A 71 -10.75 -7.85 -11.32
C HIS A 71 -11.88 -8.60 -12.01
N ASP A 72 -12.86 -9.05 -11.22
CA ASP A 72 -14.03 -9.81 -11.72
C ASP A 72 -15.17 -8.86 -12.15
N GLY A 73 -15.07 -7.57 -11.84
CA GLY A 73 -16.07 -6.56 -12.17
C GLY A 73 -15.97 -6.03 -13.60
N LYS A 74 -16.95 -5.19 -14.00
CA LYS A 74 -17.07 -4.60 -15.34
C LYS A 74 -15.77 -3.93 -15.85
N PHE A 75 -14.97 -3.37 -14.96
CA PHE A 75 -13.68 -2.72 -15.27
C PHE A 75 -12.45 -3.58 -14.94
N GLY A 76 -12.64 -4.88 -14.76
CA GLY A 76 -11.55 -5.80 -14.37
C GLY A 76 -10.39 -5.81 -15.37
N PHE A 77 -10.67 -5.57 -16.65
CA PHE A 77 -9.63 -5.45 -17.68
C PHE A 77 -8.64 -4.30 -17.41
N LEU A 78 -9.09 -3.18 -16.81
CA LEU A 78 -8.22 -2.06 -16.44
C LEU A 78 -7.24 -2.47 -15.33
N PHE A 79 -7.74 -3.17 -14.29
CA PHE A 79 -6.89 -3.67 -13.19
C PHE A 79 -5.84 -4.65 -13.71
N LYS A 80 -6.21 -5.55 -14.63
CA LYS A 80 -5.27 -6.45 -15.30
C LYS A 80 -4.24 -5.69 -16.13
N ALA A 81 -4.68 -4.67 -16.86
CA ALA A 81 -3.83 -3.89 -17.77
C ALA A 81 -2.78 -3.02 -17.03
N ILE A 82 -3.08 -2.55 -15.82
CA ILE A 82 -2.13 -1.84 -14.95
C ILE A 82 -1.25 -2.78 -14.12
N GLY A 83 -1.43 -4.11 -14.26
CA GLY A 83 -0.61 -5.10 -13.59
C GLY A 83 -0.98 -5.32 -12.11
N SER A 84 -2.20 -4.95 -11.66
CA SER A 84 -2.57 -5.21 -10.28
C SER A 84 -2.78 -6.71 -10.02
N ILE A 85 -2.42 -7.14 -8.80
CA ILE A 85 -2.45 -8.54 -8.37
C ILE A 85 -3.74 -8.78 -7.57
N PRO A 86 -4.62 -9.72 -8.02
CA PRO A 86 -5.89 -9.97 -7.33
C PRO A 86 -5.68 -10.70 -5.99
N VAL A 87 -6.28 -10.16 -4.92
CA VAL A 87 -6.26 -10.73 -3.56
C VAL A 87 -7.68 -11.05 -3.11
N ASP A 88 -7.89 -12.25 -2.60
CA ASP A 88 -9.14 -12.60 -1.93
C ASP A 88 -9.15 -12.02 -0.51
N THR A 89 -10.11 -11.15 -0.25
CA THR A 89 -10.30 -10.52 1.08
C THR A 89 -11.41 -11.18 1.89
N LYS A 90 -12.10 -12.19 1.33
CA LYS A 90 -13.24 -12.88 1.96
C LYS A 90 -12.86 -14.20 2.63
N GLY A 91 -11.56 -14.49 2.84
CA GLY A 91 -11.10 -15.68 3.57
C GLY A 91 -10.61 -16.84 2.68
N GLY A 92 -10.54 -16.66 1.36
CA GLY A 92 -9.90 -17.61 0.45
C GLY A 92 -8.38 -17.68 0.58
N SER A 93 -7.79 -18.71 -0.04
CA SER A 93 -6.34 -18.85 -0.10
C SER A 93 -5.73 -17.76 -1.00
N ASN A 94 -4.79 -17.00 -0.46
CA ASN A 94 -4.05 -15.98 -1.20
C ASN A 94 -2.70 -16.47 -1.74
N LYS A 95 -2.45 -17.82 -1.77
CA LYS A 95 -1.18 -18.38 -2.25
C LYS A 95 -0.80 -17.87 -3.65
N ASN A 96 -1.74 -17.84 -4.58
CA ASN A 96 -1.48 -17.36 -5.95
C ASN A 96 -1.12 -15.86 -5.98
N ALA A 97 -1.79 -15.03 -5.18
CA ALA A 97 -1.47 -13.62 -5.08
C ALA A 97 -0.09 -13.37 -4.46
N ILE A 98 0.23 -14.13 -3.41
CA ILE A 98 1.55 -14.07 -2.76
C ILE A 98 2.64 -14.54 -3.74
N ASN A 99 2.44 -15.66 -4.45
CA ASN A 99 3.42 -16.17 -5.42
C ASN A 99 3.64 -15.16 -6.57
N ALA A 100 2.56 -14.57 -7.12
CA ALA A 100 2.67 -13.54 -8.14
C ALA A 100 3.42 -12.29 -7.63
N ALA A 101 3.20 -11.89 -6.38
CA ALA A 101 3.93 -10.78 -5.78
C ALA A 101 5.41 -11.10 -5.57
N LEU A 102 5.73 -12.33 -5.09
CA LEU A 102 7.11 -12.80 -4.93
C LEU A 102 7.84 -12.86 -6.27
N GLU A 103 7.17 -13.33 -7.35
CA GLU A 103 7.72 -13.31 -8.71
C GLU A 103 8.07 -11.87 -9.14
N LYS A 104 7.20 -10.90 -8.88
CA LYS A 104 7.47 -9.50 -9.21
C LYS A 104 8.62 -8.91 -8.38
N LEU A 105 8.72 -9.28 -7.10
CA LEU A 105 9.84 -8.88 -6.26
C LEU A 105 11.16 -9.51 -6.74
N SER A 106 11.18 -10.80 -7.12
CA SER A 106 12.39 -11.44 -7.67
C SER A 106 12.85 -10.83 -9.00
N GLU A 107 11.93 -10.26 -9.78
CA GLU A 107 12.22 -9.47 -10.99
C GLU A 107 12.72 -8.04 -10.66
N GLY A 108 12.89 -7.68 -9.38
CA GLY A 108 13.33 -6.36 -8.96
C GLY A 108 12.26 -5.28 -9.02
N ASN A 109 10.96 -5.63 -9.04
CA ASN A 109 9.87 -4.66 -9.12
C ASN A 109 9.38 -4.15 -7.75
N LEU A 110 8.52 -3.13 -7.79
CA LEU A 110 7.84 -2.57 -6.63
C LEU A 110 6.47 -3.24 -6.43
N ILE A 111 6.19 -3.62 -5.18
CA ILE A 111 4.87 -4.07 -4.75
C ILE A 111 4.26 -3.02 -3.83
N ASN A 112 3.01 -2.64 -4.06
CA ASN A 112 2.24 -1.80 -3.14
C ASN A 112 1.09 -2.59 -2.52
N LEU A 113 0.95 -2.48 -1.22
CA LEU A 113 -0.18 -3.05 -0.50
C LEU A 113 -0.50 -2.27 0.78
N SER A 114 -1.75 -2.38 1.23
CA SER A 114 -2.11 -1.97 2.59
C SER A 114 -2.13 -3.19 3.51
N PRO A 115 -1.29 -3.23 4.56
CA PRO A 115 -1.27 -4.35 5.49
C PRO A 115 -2.57 -4.50 6.30
N GLU A 116 -3.39 -3.45 6.39
CA GLU A 116 -4.73 -3.51 6.98
C GLU A 116 -5.68 -4.46 6.22
N GLY A 117 -5.42 -4.72 4.94
CA GLY A 117 -6.20 -5.60 4.07
C GLY A 117 -7.61 -5.10 3.74
N THR A 118 -8.00 -3.96 4.27
CA THR A 118 -9.28 -3.27 4.01
C THR A 118 -9.14 -1.78 4.26
N ARG A 119 -10.07 -0.98 3.73
CA ARG A 119 -10.12 0.45 4.03
C ARG A 119 -10.52 0.66 5.48
N ASN A 120 -9.74 1.48 6.20
CA ASN A 120 -10.07 1.87 7.56
C ASN A 120 -11.23 2.90 7.54
N ARG A 121 -12.40 2.45 7.98
CA ARG A 121 -13.61 3.27 8.13
C ARG A 121 -13.97 3.50 9.60
N THR A 122 -13.05 3.18 10.51
CA THR A 122 -13.24 3.30 11.95
C THR A 122 -12.57 4.55 12.49
N ASN A 123 -12.75 4.80 13.77
CA ASN A 123 -12.03 5.86 14.49
C ASN A 123 -10.62 5.42 14.95
N GLU A 124 -10.23 4.16 14.75
CA GLU A 124 -8.85 3.74 15.01
C GLU A 124 -7.90 4.41 14.01
N ILE A 125 -6.73 4.82 14.48
CA ILE A 125 -5.72 5.43 13.60
C ILE A 125 -5.21 4.43 12.55
N LEU A 126 -5.09 3.16 12.93
CA LEU A 126 -4.75 2.03 12.07
C LEU A 126 -5.52 0.78 12.52
N LEU A 127 -5.92 -0.04 11.56
CA LEU A 127 -6.37 -1.40 11.82
C LEU A 127 -5.17 -2.34 12.04
N PRO A 128 -5.37 -3.51 12.67
CA PRO A 128 -4.31 -4.51 12.81
C PRO A 128 -3.70 -4.89 11.46
N PHE A 129 -2.37 -4.99 11.39
CA PHE A 129 -1.65 -5.35 10.19
C PHE A 129 -1.60 -6.86 10.00
N LYS A 130 -1.89 -7.31 8.77
CA LYS A 130 -1.64 -8.69 8.32
C LYS A 130 -0.15 -8.87 8.00
N TYR A 131 0.35 -10.09 8.13
CA TYR A 131 1.78 -10.40 7.92
C TYR A 131 2.25 -10.38 6.46
N GLY A 132 1.35 -10.19 5.49
CA GLY A 132 1.67 -10.31 4.07
C GLY A 132 2.88 -9.47 3.62
N ALA A 133 2.96 -8.21 4.03
CA ALA A 133 4.07 -7.33 3.68
C ALA A 133 5.42 -7.85 4.20
N VAL A 134 5.48 -8.11 5.51
CA VAL A 134 6.73 -8.54 6.16
C VAL A 134 7.14 -9.95 5.75
N SER A 135 6.18 -10.86 5.54
CA SER A 135 6.46 -12.22 5.05
C SER A 135 7.04 -12.22 3.63
N MET A 136 6.53 -11.39 2.73
CA MET A 136 7.10 -11.27 1.39
C MET A 136 8.47 -10.59 1.42
N ALA A 137 8.65 -9.55 2.22
CA ALA A 137 9.93 -8.85 2.36
C ALA A 137 11.03 -9.77 2.91
N SER A 138 10.73 -10.56 3.96
CA SER A 138 11.67 -11.53 4.52
C SER A 138 12.07 -12.62 3.52
N LYS A 139 11.12 -13.10 2.70
CA LYS A 139 11.39 -14.14 1.68
C LYS A 139 12.22 -13.66 0.49
N THR A 140 12.22 -12.38 0.20
CA THR A 140 12.89 -11.79 -0.97
C THR A 140 14.04 -10.87 -0.61
N ASP A 141 14.35 -10.75 0.69
CA ASP A 141 15.36 -9.86 1.24
C ASP A 141 15.22 -8.42 0.73
N CYS A 142 13.98 -7.98 0.48
CA CYS A 142 13.72 -6.62 0.02
C CYS A 142 13.30 -5.71 1.18
N VAL A 143 13.57 -4.43 1.04
CA VAL A 143 13.16 -3.43 2.02
C VAL A 143 11.67 -3.13 1.94
N ILE A 144 11.08 -2.71 3.07
CA ILE A 144 9.73 -2.14 3.10
C ILE A 144 9.83 -0.62 3.26
N VAL A 145 9.22 0.12 2.37
CA VAL A 145 9.07 1.58 2.45
C VAL A 145 7.71 1.89 3.07
N PRO A 146 7.66 2.28 4.35
CA PRO A 146 6.40 2.64 4.99
C PRO A 146 5.91 3.98 4.45
N TYR A 147 4.58 4.15 4.33
CA TYR A 147 3.98 5.45 4.02
C TYR A 147 2.74 5.74 4.87
N SER A 148 2.38 7.02 4.95
CA SER A 148 1.10 7.47 5.47
C SER A 148 0.38 8.36 4.47
N ILE A 149 -0.95 8.22 4.38
CA ILE A 149 -1.84 9.12 3.65
C ILE A 149 -2.76 9.79 4.66
N THR A 150 -2.74 11.12 4.67
CA THR A 150 -3.53 12.00 5.56
C THR A 150 -4.30 13.03 4.74
N GLY A 151 -5.22 13.75 5.38
CA GLY A 151 -6.10 14.68 4.69
C GLY A 151 -7.16 13.96 3.83
N ASP A 152 -7.85 14.71 2.97
CA ASP A 152 -9.02 14.22 2.22
C ASP A 152 -8.82 14.32 0.72
N TYR A 153 -9.45 13.38 0.00
CA TYR A 153 -9.61 13.42 -1.46
C TYR A 153 -10.69 14.44 -1.87
N LYS A 154 -10.52 15.70 -1.47
CA LYS A 154 -11.40 16.82 -1.85
C LYS A 154 -10.81 17.56 -3.03
N LEU A 155 -11.63 17.77 -4.07
CA LEU A 155 -11.21 18.45 -5.29
C LEU A 155 -10.70 19.88 -4.97
N PHE A 156 -9.54 20.23 -5.50
CA PHE A 156 -8.89 21.54 -5.43
C PHE A 156 -8.56 22.06 -4.02
N ARG A 157 -8.74 21.24 -2.95
CA ARG A 157 -8.50 21.65 -1.55
C ARG A 157 -7.02 21.53 -1.13
N GLY A 158 -6.26 20.63 -1.73
CA GLY A 158 -4.82 20.45 -1.42
C GLY A 158 -4.54 19.97 0.01
N THR A 159 -5.52 19.36 0.68
CA THR A 159 -5.34 18.80 2.04
C THR A 159 -4.72 17.40 2.01
N LEU A 160 -4.80 16.71 0.86
CA LEU A 160 -4.27 15.37 0.68
C LEU A 160 -2.75 15.38 0.77
N LYS A 161 -2.20 14.48 1.59
CA LYS A 161 -0.76 14.36 1.80
C LYS A 161 -0.35 12.90 1.85
N ILE A 162 0.74 12.56 1.17
CA ILE A 162 1.42 11.27 1.30
C ILE A 162 2.86 11.51 1.76
N VAL A 163 3.28 10.77 2.79
CA VAL A 163 4.62 10.88 3.36
C VAL A 163 5.24 9.50 3.42
N PHE A 164 6.43 9.35 2.86
CA PHE A 164 7.21 8.12 2.94
C PHE A 164 8.18 8.16 4.10
N GLY A 165 8.32 7.05 4.80
CA GLY A 165 9.31 6.84 5.85
C GLY A 165 10.58 6.18 5.31
N LYS A 166 11.63 6.17 6.12
CA LYS A 166 12.89 5.47 5.79
C LYS A 166 12.60 3.99 5.53
N PRO A 167 13.26 3.37 4.53
CA PRO A 167 13.15 1.94 4.28
C PRO A 167 13.50 1.10 5.51
N ILE A 168 12.77 0.03 5.71
CA ILE A 168 12.91 -0.90 6.83
C ILE A 168 13.41 -2.23 6.27
N SER A 169 14.58 -2.71 6.73
CA SER A 169 14.98 -4.11 6.57
C SER A 169 14.29 -4.96 7.65
N VAL A 170 13.88 -6.15 7.26
CA VAL A 170 13.19 -7.11 8.14
C VAL A 170 13.81 -8.51 8.09
N SER A 171 14.89 -8.70 7.35
CA SER A 171 15.54 -10.00 7.12
C SER A 171 15.95 -10.70 8.40
N ASP A 172 16.46 -9.92 9.37
CA ASP A 172 16.99 -10.44 10.63
C ASP A 172 15.97 -10.40 11.78
N LEU A 173 14.69 -10.14 11.46
CA LEU A 173 13.64 -10.00 12.46
C LEU A 173 12.67 -11.16 12.41
N GLU A 174 12.25 -11.61 13.59
CA GLU A 174 11.07 -12.46 13.71
C GLU A 174 9.85 -11.76 13.09
N ILE A 175 8.96 -12.53 12.46
CA ILE A 175 7.83 -12.02 11.67
C ILE A 175 6.95 -11.05 12.48
N GLU A 176 6.75 -11.33 13.76
CA GLU A 176 5.98 -10.49 14.67
C GLU A 176 6.67 -9.17 14.97
N GLN A 177 7.99 -9.21 15.20
CA GLN A 177 8.82 -8.02 15.42
C GLN A 177 8.86 -7.14 14.17
N ALA A 178 9.02 -7.75 12.99
CA ALA A 178 8.99 -7.07 11.70
C ALA A 178 7.65 -6.36 11.49
N ASN A 179 6.53 -7.04 11.77
CA ASN A 179 5.19 -6.49 11.62
C ASN A 179 4.92 -5.35 12.61
N SER A 180 5.35 -5.51 13.86
CA SER A 180 5.31 -4.45 14.88
C SER A 180 6.11 -3.22 14.47
N LYS A 181 7.32 -3.41 13.93
CA LYS A 181 8.18 -2.34 13.42
C LYS A 181 7.51 -1.57 12.28
N LEU A 182 6.92 -2.28 11.32
CA LEU A 182 6.19 -1.68 10.21
C LEU A 182 4.96 -0.91 10.71
N PHE A 183 4.12 -1.52 11.57
CA PHE A 183 2.94 -0.89 12.16
C PHE A 183 3.30 0.40 12.89
N ASN A 184 4.32 0.37 13.77
CA ASN A 184 4.74 1.54 14.53
C ASN A 184 5.33 2.63 13.64
N SER A 185 6.01 2.27 12.55
CA SER A 185 6.53 3.24 11.57
C SER A 185 5.40 3.95 10.84
N VAL A 186 4.39 3.22 10.34
CA VAL A 186 3.22 3.84 9.69
C VAL A 186 2.40 4.67 10.68
N LYS A 187 2.20 4.16 11.91
CA LYS A 187 1.51 4.91 12.97
C LYS A 187 2.20 6.22 13.29
N LYS A 188 3.53 6.21 13.43
CA LYS A 188 4.31 7.42 13.68
C LYS A 188 4.15 8.42 12.54
N LEU A 189 4.26 7.97 11.29
CA LEU A 189 4.05 8.83 10.12
C LEU A 189 2.65 9.45 10.10
N LEU A 190 1.60 8.70 10.49
CA LEU A 190 0.25 9.23 10.60
C LEU A 190 0.14 10.31 11.68
N ILE A 191 0.61 10.02 12.91
CA ILE A 191 0.55 10.97 14.03
C ILE A 191 1.32 12.26 13.71
N ASP A 192 2.51 12.15 13.13
CA ASP A 192 3.37 13.29 12.81
C ASP A 192 2.80 14.15 11.67
N ASN A 193 1.88 13.63 10.85
CA ASN A 193 1.42 14.26 9.62
C ASN A 193 -0.08 14.52 9.51
N MET A 194 -0.90 13.99 10.41
CA MET A 194 -2.30 14.40 10.57
C MET A 194 -2.38 15.82 11.12
N ASP A 195 -3.38 16.58 10.67
CA ASP A 195 -3.69 17.82 11.34
C ASP A 195 -4.35 17.55 12.72
N LYS A 196 -4.37 18.58 13.57
CA LYS A 196 -4.88 18.44 14.94
C LYS A 196 -6.36 18.03 15.00
N GLU A 197 -7.17 18.48 14.06
CA GLU A 197 -8.60 18.18 14.03
C GLU A 197 -8.83 16.74 13.53
N GLU A 198 -8.09 16.28 12.51
CA GLU A 198 -8.14 14.89 12.06
C GLU A 198 -7.70 13.93 13.18
N LEU A 199 -6.67 14.29 13.94
CA LEU A 199 -6.12 13.46 15.01
C LEU A 199 -7.04 13.38 16.25
N LYS A 200 -7.72 14.47 16.64
CA LYS A 200 -8.65 14.49 17.78
C LYS A 200 -9.76 13.43 17.65
N GLY A 201 -10.24 13.15 16.43
CA GLY A 201 -11.26 12.14 16.18
C GLY A 201 -10.75 10.70 16.17
N LYS A 202 -9.43 10.47 16.39
CA LYS A 202 -8.82 9.15 16.25
C LYS A 202 -8.45 8.53 17.58
N LYS A 203 -8.71 7.22 17.72
CA LYS A 203 -8.16 6.38 18.78
C LYS A 203 -6.76 5.91 18.36
N ILE A 204 -5.77 6.17 19.19
CA ILE A 204 -4.39 5.74 18.93
C ILE A 204 -4.29 4.24 19.19
N SER A 205 -4.27 3.47 18.10
CA SER A 205 -4.16 2.02 18.13
C SER A 205 -2.80 1.59 18.73
N LYS A 206 -2.83 0.58 19.61
CA LYS A 206 -1.62 -0.16 20.00
C LYS A 206 -1.45 -1.33 19.03
N TYR A 207 -0.19 -1.74 18.79
CA TYR A 207 0.07 -2.97 18.07
C TYR A 207 -0.51 -4.16 18.86
N ARG A 208 -1.30 -5.00 18.20
CA ARG A 208 -1.98 -6.16 18.83
C ARG A 208 -1.66 -7.49 18.12
N GLY A 209 -0.61 -7.52 17.31
CA GLY A 209 -0.35 -8.64 16.41
C GLY A 209 -1.27 -8.64 15.19
N ALA A 210 -1.02 -9.53 14.24
CA ALA A 210 -1.98 -9.77 13.17
C ALA A 210 -3.19 -10.48 13.80
N SER A 211 -4.39 -9.96 13.55
CA SER A 211 -5.60 -10.66 13.93
C SER A 211 -5.62 -12.01 13.21
N ASN A 212 -5.27 -13.06 13.94
CA ASN A 212 -5.68 -14.41 13.59
C ASN A 212 -7.22 -14.40 13.77
N GLU A 213 -7.94 -14.06 12.72
CA GLU A 213 -9.29 -14.57 12.60
C GLU A 213 -9.15 -16.09 12.53
N LYS A 214 -9.16 -16.72 13.72
CA LYS A 214 -9.50 -18.12 13.81
C LYS A 214 -10.81 -18.25 13.04
N ARG A 215 -10.76 -18.95 11.92
CA ARG A 215 -11.95 -19.48 11.28
C ARG A 215 -12.78 -20.14 12.38
N LYS A 216 -13.87 -19.54 12.76
CA LYS A 216 -15.00 -20.29 13.29
C LYS A 216 -15.53 -21.07 12.09
N ASN A 217 -15.01 -22.28 11.90
CA ASN A 217 -15.73 -23.33 11.25
C ASN A 217 -16.69 -23.82 12.33
N ASP A 218 -17.95 -23.52 12.16
CA ASP A 218 -19.09 -24.34 12.50
C ASP A 218 -20.11 -24.17 11.37
#